data_41ef9a581cac54451c34572190fd2c43
#
_entry.id   41ef9a581cac54451c34572190fd2c43
#
_cell.length_a   1.000
_cell.length_b   1.000
_cell.length_c   1.000
_cell.angle_alpha   90.00
_cell.angle_beta   90.00
_cell.angle_gamma   90.00
#
_symmetry.space_group_name_H-M   'P 1'
#
loop_
_entity.id
_entity.type
_entity.pdbx_description
1 polymer ?
#
loop_
_entity_poly.entity_id
_entity_poly.type
_entity_poly.pdbx_seq_one_letter_code
_entity_poly.pdbx_strand_id
1 'polypeptide(L)'
;YVGDPQIGASSGQTSTEGDAMKDNNYAARNDSYNWNNVLNNAVKQNPNLSFVASAGDQVNNNNNEKQYAGYLGADALRSLPVATTIGNHDSGSAQYEMHYNNPNAFDTSGYRNKAKYTEGKTAAGTDYYYTYGNTLFIVLDTNNYNCATHENVMRKAIKENPNAKWKVVMFHQDIYGSGYDHSDSDGMVLRTQLTPLMDKYDIDVVLQGHDHTYSRTYQLQSDGQAHDKFAKTENTANYAKENNCYEIVDTTKGGTVVNPKGTVYLEANSATGSKFYNLITAKQDFISERSQTWTPSYSVVNVTDDSFEVTTYDADTGKVLDGSSSYKIVKKVEDTKKDDANSNTTKKDDTTVVQTKDQTITATASYKKSETSKAFKLNAKTNGNGKLTYTTSNKAVATVDAAGKVTVKGPGVAKITVKAAATTDYKAASKTVTVTVAPKKQSISLVNKIKKQLTIKWKKNTKASGYQVVYSTNKKFTGKKTVRKAKTTISYKIKGLKKGKKYYVKVRSYKTVNGKRIYGAYSTAKKATIK
;
A
#
# COMPACT_ATOMS: atom_id res chain seq x y z
N TYR A 1 -15.30 7.00 12.63
CA TYR A 1 -14.00 7.38 12.11
C TYR A 1 -14.16 8.51 11.10
N VAL A 2 -13.34 9.54 11.24
CA VAL A 2 -13.32 10.75 10.43
C VAL A 2 -11.88 11.16 10.16
N GLY A 3 -11.66 11.95 9.10
CA GLY A 3 -10.39 12.63 8.82
C GLY A 3 -10.62 14.09 8.54
N ASP A 4 -9.60 14.89 8.78
CA ASP A 4 -9.47 16.25 8.26
C ASP A 4 -10.71 17.14 8.49
N PRO A 5 -11.18 17.28 9.74
CA PRO A 5 -12.17 18.31 10.06
C PRO A 5 -11.66 19.71 9.73
N GLN A 6 -10.38 19.93 9.91
CA GLN A 6 -9.56 21.07 9.51
C GLN A 6 -10.30 22.41 9.66
N ILE A 7 -10.81 22.65 10.88
CA ILE A 7 -11.58 23.86 11.21
C ILE A 7 -10.77 25.10 10.85
N GLY A 8 -11.30 25.95 9.98
CA GLY A 8 -10.65 27.16 9.49
C GLY A 8 -9.99 27.02 8.12
N ALA A 9 -10.13 25.87 7.44
CA ALA A 9 -9.54 25.64 6.13
C ALA A 9 -10.40 26.05 4.95
N SER A 10 -11.72 26.19 5.11
CA SER A 10 -12.59 26.59 4.00
C SER A 10 -12.09 27.88 3.39
N SER A 11 -11.85 27.86 2.07
CA SER A 11 -11.49 29.06 1.33
C SER A 11 -12.61 30.09 1.47
N GLY A 12 -12.25 31.25 1.97
CA GLY A 12 -13.19 32.34 2.22
C GLY A 12 -14.12 32.51 1.04
N GLN A 13 -15.40 32.47 1.32
CA GLN A 13 -16.38 32.87 0.33
C GLN A 13 -16.01 34.24 -0.17
N THR A 14 -16.00 34.35 -1.50
CA THR A 14 -15.63 35.52 -2.27
C THR A 14 -15.89 36.86 -1.58
N SER A 15 -14.87 37.60 -1.44
CA SER A 15 -14.51 39.03 -1.39
C SER A 15 -15.60 40.13 -1.33
N THR A 16 -16.85 39.86 -1.09
CA THR A 16 -17.85 40.91 -0.92
C THR A 16 -17.93 41.46 0.52
N GLU A 17 -17.29 40.82 1.48
CA GLU A 17 -17.35 41.23 2.89
C GLU A 17 -16.02 41.78 3.47
N GLY A 18 -15.09 42.19 2.63
CA GLY A 18 -13.92 42.98 3.03
C GLY A 18 -12.92 42.26 3.96
N ASP A 19 -12.21 43.02 4.78
CA ASP A 19 -11.10 42.58 5.62
C ASP A 19 -11.43 41.52 6.69
N ALA A 20 -12.70 41.33 7.02
CA ALA A 20 -13.15 40.30 7.96
C ALA A 20 -12.83 38.87 7.50
N MET A 21 -12.68 38.64 6.19
CA MET A 21 -12.36 37.36 5.58
C MET A 21 -10.87 37.02 5.68
N LYS A 22 -10.02 38.01 5.91
CA LYS A 22 -8.57 37.77 6.11
C LYS A 22 -8.23 37.14 7.46
N ASP A 23 -9.18 37.13 8.40
CA ASP A 23 -8.96 36.69 9.79
C ASP A 23 -9.22 35.20 10.02
N ASN A 24 -9.52 34.39 9.00
CA ASN A 24 -9.89 32.97 9.11
C ASN A 24 -11.04 32.65 10.08
N ASN A 25 -11.65 33.65 10.72
CA ASN A 25 -12.71 33.46 11.72
C ASN A 25 -14.03 33.04 11.08
N TYR A 26 -14.33 33.49 9.86
CA TYR A 26 -15.53 33.04 9.14
C TYR A 26 -15.37 31.59 8.66
N ALA A 27 -14.20 31.25 8.16
CA ALA A 27 -13.90 29.87 7.81
C ALA A 27 -14.06 28.96 9.05
N ALA A 28 -13.47 29.33 10.18
CA ALA A 28 -13.62 28.57 11.42
C ALA A 28 -15.08 28.43 11.87
N ARG A 29 -15.89 29.47 11.76
CA ARG A 29 -17.30 29.41 12.09
C ARG A 29 -18.09 28.48 11.18
N ASN A 30 -17.86 28.55 9.87
CA ASN A 30 -18.55 27.73 8.89
C ASN A 30 -18.17 26.26 9.05
N ASP A 31 -16.88 25.99 9.19
CA ASP A 31 -16.38 24.63 9.35
C ASP A 31 -16.83 24.01 10.68
N SER A 32 -16.89 24.81 11.75
CA SER A 32 -17.46 24.39 13.05
C SER A 32 -18.94 24.03 12.96
N TYR A 33 -19.70 24.81 12.21
CA TYR A 33 -21.12 24.52 11.97
C TYR A 33 -21.27 23.21 11.18
N ASN A 34 -20.49 23.03 10.12
CA ASN A 34 -20.50 21.79 9.33
C ASN A 34 -20.06 20.59 10.17
N TRP A 35 -19.00 20.75 10.96
CA TRP A 35 -18.53 19.72 11.90
C TRP A 35 -19.62 19.26 12.87
N ASN A 36 -20.30 20.24 13.49
CA ASN A 36 -21.42 19.96 14.39
C ASN A 36 -22.54 19.19 13.68
N ASN A 37 -22.91 19.60 12.46
CA ASN A 37 -23.93 18.90 11.67
C ASN A 37 -23.53 17.47 11.32
N VAL A 38 -22.29 17.25 10.89
CA VAL A 38 -21.80 15.90 10.54
C VAL A 38 -21.85 14.97 11.74
N LEU A 39 -21.38 15.41 12.90
CA LEU A 39 -21.44 14.61 14.12
C LEU A 39 -22.88 14.36 14.58
N ASN A 40 -23.73 15.36 14.55
CA ASN A 40 -25.13 15.21 14.92
C ASN A 40 -25.87 14.24 13.98
N ASN A 41 -25.59 14.29 12.67
CA ASN A 41 -26.14 13.34 11.70
C ASN A 41 -25.63 11.93 11.95
N ALA A 42 -24.32 11.78 12.23
CA ALA A 42 -23.72 10.49 12.57
C ALA A 42 -24.37 9.87 13.81
N VAL A 43 -24.51 10.64 14.90
CA VAL A 43 -25.16 10.19 16.14
C VAL A 43 -26.64 9.88 15.92
N LYS A 44 -27.36 10.71 15.17
CA LYS A 44 -28.79 10.48 14.87
C LYS A 44 -29.00 9.15 14.12
N GLN A 45 -28.13 8.83 13.19
CA GLN A 45 -28.20 7.58 12.42
C GLN A 45 -27.67 6.38 13.21
N ASN A 46 -26.71 6.60 14.09
CA ASN A 46 -26.04 5.58 14.87
C ASN A 46 -26.03 5.96 16.36
N PRO A 47 -27.15 5.82 17.08
CA PRO A 47 -27.30 6.34 18.45
C PRO A 47 -26.42 5.63 19.49
N ASN A 48 -25.81 4.50 19.12
CA ASN A 48 -24.93 3.69 19.99
C ASN A 48 -23.43 3.92 19.73
N LEU A 49 -23.05 5.04 19.11
CA LEU A 49 -21.64 5.37 18.93
C LEU A 49 -20.92 5.45 20.28
N SER A 50 -19.76 4.82 20.37
CA SER A 50 -18.96 4.76 21.59
C SER A 50 -17.98 5.92 21.71
N PHE A 51 -17.34 6.30 20.61
CA PHE A 51 -16.40 7.41 20.54
C PHE A 51 -16.17 7.82 19.07
N VAL A 52 -15.50 8.94 18.87
CA VAL A 52 -15.04 9.42 17.56
C VAL A 52 -13.53 9.17 17.44
N ALA A 53 -13.11 8.49 16.38
CA ALA A 53 -11.70 8.39 16.00
C ALA A 53 -11.43 9.42 14.88
N SER A 54 -10.50 10.36 15.10
CA SER A 54 -10.17 11.45 14.19
C SER A 54 -8.73 11.31 13.71
N ALA A 55 -8.55 11.14 12.39
CA ALA A 55 -7.25 10.83 11.78
C ALA A 55 -6.38 12.07 11.51
N GLY A 56 -6.52 13.12 12.30
CA GLY A 56 -5.64 14.30 12.23
C GLY A 56 -6.29 15.52 11.59
N ASP A 57 -5.54 16.60 11.58
CA ASP A 57 -5.93 17.90 11.09
C ASP A 57 -7.27 18.39 11.67
N GLN A 58 -7.32 18.45 13.02
CA GLN A 58 -8.47 18.95 13.73
C GLN A 58 -8.72 20.42 13.42
N VAL A 59 -7.63 21.18 13.27
CA VAL A 59 -7.63 22.61 12.98
C VAL A 59 -6.73 22.93 11.79
N ASN A 60 -6.99 24.05 11.12
CA ASN A 60 -6.14 24.51 10.02
C ASN A 60 -4.85 25.21 10.50
N ASN A 61 -4.93 25.88 11.65
CA ASN A 61 -3.80 26.61 12.23
C ASN A 61 -3.57 26.15 13.68
N ASN A 62 -2.47 25.44 13.92
CA ASN A 62 -2.14 24.78 15.18
C ASN A 62 -2.05 25.70 16.43
N ASN A 63 -2.00 27.01 16.27
CA ASN A 63 -1.96 27.98 17.36
C ASN A 63 -3.23 28.84 17.47
N ASN A 64 -4.33 28.45 16.81
CA ASN A 64 -5.56 29.20 16.79
C ASN A 64 -6.61 28.59 17.72
N GLU A 65 -6.73 29.15 18.94
CA GLU A 65 -7.68 28.69 19.96
C GLU A 65 -9.15 28.77 19.53
N LYS A 66 -9.53 29.70 18.62
CA LYS A 66 -10.91 29.74 18.09
C LYS A 66 -11.23 28.52 17.22
N GLN A 67 -10.24 28.00 16.51
CA GLN A 67 -10.40 26.78 15.71
C GLN A 67 -10.55 25.56 16.61
N TYR A 68 -9.73 25.44 17.66
CA TYR A 68 -9.90 24.40 18.67
C TYR A 68 -11.24 24.49 19.39
N ALA A 69 -11.68 25.69 19.76
CA ALA A 69 -13.00 25.90 20.34
C ALA A 69 -14.12 25.48 19.38
N GLY A 70 -13.94 25.70 18.08
CA GLY A 70 -14.87 25.22 17.05
C GLY A 70 -14.94 23.72 16.94
N TYR A 71 -13.78 23.05 16.94
CA TYR A 71 -13.70 21.59 16.90
C TYR A 71 -14.29 20.96 18.16
N LEU A 72 -13.84 21.36 19.34
CA LEU A 72 -14.26 20.81 20.63
C LEU A 72 -15.68 21.22 21.03
N GLY A 73 -16.20 22.29 20.45
CA GLY A 73 -17.53 22.84 20.76
C GLY A 73 -18.68 22.08 20.13
N ALA A 74 -18.46 21.08 19.31
CA ALA A 74 -19.52 20.28 18.71
C ALA A 74 -20.38 19.58 19.77
N ASP A 75 -21.72 19.65 19.62
CA ASP A 75 -22.67 19.15 20.61
C ASP A 75 -22.48 17.67 20.97
N ALA A 76 -22.21 16.84 19.97
CA ALA A 76 -21.99 15.42 20.16
C ALA A 76 -20.77 15.12 21.06
N LEU A 77 -19.73 15.95 21.02
CA LEU A 77 -18.50 15.76 21.81
C LEU A 77 -18.70 16.07 23.31
N ARG A 78 -19.86 16.59 23.70
CA ARG A 78 -20.22 16.68 25.14
C ARG A 78 -20.47 15.33 25.79
N SER A 79 -20.79 14.33 24.99
CA SER A 79 -21.11 12.97 25.48
C SER A 79 -20.29 11.86 24.82
N LEU A 80 -19.67 12.12 23.68
CA LEU A 80 -18.81 11.18 22.97
C LEU A 80 -17.33 11.55 23.20
N PRO A 81 -16.50 10.67 23.74
CA PRO A 81 -15.05 10.85 23.73
C PRO A 81 -14.52 10.94 22.31
N VAL A 82 -13.42 11.66 22.12
CA VAL A 82 -12.70 11.69 20.86
C VAL A 82 -11.26 11.21 21.06
N ALA A 83 -10.82 10.33 20.17
CA ALA A 83 -9.42 9.91 20.05
C ALA A 83 -8.84 10.56 18.79
N THR A 84 -7.87 11.44 18.97
CA THR A 84 -7.31 12.27 17.90
C THR A 84 -5.91 11.83 17.51
N THR A 85 -5.57 12.03 16.25
CA THR A 85 -4.21 11.87 15.71
C THR A 85 -3.62 13.27 15.46
N ILE A 86 -2.32 13.43 15.56
CA ILE A 86 -1.65 14.68 15.21
C ILE A 86 -1.52 14.74 13.69
N GLY A 87 -2.23 15.68 13.05
CA GLY A 87 -2.06 16.00 11.63
C GLY A 87 -0.94 17.01 11.40
N ASN A 88 -0.58 17.25 10.14
CA ASN A 88 0.46 18.22 9.82
C ASN A 88 0.04 19.66 10.17
N HIS A 89 -1.24 19.98 10.10
CA HIS A 89 -1.78 21.26 10.54
C HIS A 89 -1.86 21.39 12.07
N ASP A 90 -1.80 20.30 12.83
CA ASP A 90 -1.76 20.28 14.30
C ASP A 90 -0.34 20.34 14.86
N SER A 91 0.66 19.84 14.13
CA SER A 91 1.98 19.43 14.64
C SER A 91 2.92 20.57 15.06
N GLY A 92 2.64 21.80 14.61
CA GLY A 92 3.56 22.93 14.69
C GLY A 92 3.64 23.65 16.04
N SER A 93 2.75 23.33 17.00
CA SER A 93 2.68 24.00 18.29
C SER A 93 2.24 23.08 19.42
N ALA A 94 2.39 23.53 20.67
CA ALA A 94 2.01 22.77 21.86
C ALA A 94 0.49 22.80 22.17
N GLN A 95 -0.31 23.57 21.44
CA GLN A 95 -1.74 23.71 21.73
C GLN A 95 -2.48 22.36 21.65
N TYR A 96 -2.12 21.51 20.69
CA TYR A 96 -2.71 20.18 20.62
C TYR A 96 -2.52 19.40 21.94
N GLU A 97 -1.31 19.34 22.48
CA GLU A 97 -1.02 18.63 23.75
C GLU A 97 -1.77 19.26 24.94
N MET A 98 -2.12 20.55 24.88
CA MET A 98 -2.91 21.24 25.91
C MET A 98 -4.39 20.88 25.86
N HIS A 99 -4.92 20.54 24.70
CA HIS A 99 -6.33 20.18 24.50
C HIS A 99 -6.61 18.68 24.65
N TYR A 100 -5.62 17.82 24.38
CA TYR A 100 -5.82 16.38 24.36
C TYR A 100 -4.91 15.67 25.36
N ASN A 101 -5.52 14.98 26.32
CA ASN A 101 -4.82 14.14 27.28
C ASN A 101 -4.74 12.70 26.76
N ASN A 102 -3.80 12.45 25.86
CA ASN A 102 -3.64 11.15 25.22
C ASN A 102 -3.15 10.08 26.20
N PRO A 103 -3.90 8.97 26.36
CA PRO A 103 -3.52 7.92 27.31
C PRO A 103 -2.29 7.16 26.83
N ASN A 104 -1.45 6.72 27.77
CA ASN A 104 -0.23 5.96 27.47
C ASN A 104 0.69 6.65 26.43
N ALA A 105 0.72 7.98 26.44
CA ALA A 105 1.63 8.75 25.60
C ALA A 105 3.07 8.25 25.77
N PHE A 106 3.79 8.13 24.66
CA PHE A 106 5.11 7.52 24.67
C PHE A 106 6.14 8.48 25.29
N ASP A 107 6.81 8.01 26.34
CA ASP A 107 7.88 8.79 26.96
C ASP A 107 9.16 8.76 26.08
N THR A 108 9.46 9.90 25.48
CA THR A 108 10.66 10.09 24.64
C THR A 108 11.88 10.52 25.42
N SER A 109 11.81 10.69 26.75
CA SER A 109 12.90 11.24 27.58
C SER A 109 14.18 10.40 27.54
N GLY A 110 14.05 9.08 27.33
CA GLY A 110 15.16 8.15 27.18
C GLY A 110 15.80 8.12 25.77
N TYR A 111 15.19 8.77 24.79
CA TYR A 111 15.60 8.73 23.38
C TYR A 111 16.25 10.02 22.89
N ARG A 112 16.81 10.82 23.78
CA ARG A 112 17.56 12.01 23.39
C ARG A 112 18.82 11.63 22.62
N ASN A 113 18.77 11.76 21.31
CA ASN A 113 20.00 11.77 20.53
C ASN A 113 20.77 13.07 20.81
N LYS A 114 22.10 12.96 20.92
CA LYS A 114 23.01 14.13 21.10
C LYS A 114 22.97 15.11 19.93
N ALA A 115 22.35 14.76 18.81
CA ALA A 115 22.12 15.62 17.66
C ALA A 115 20.69 16.16 17.69
N LYS A 116 20.53 17.41 17.99
CA LYS A 116 19.42 18.38 17.70
C LYS A 116 17.95 17.92 17.55
N TYR A 117 17.62 16.63 17.44
CA TYR A 117 16.28 16.11 17.23
C TYR A 117 15.81 15.32 18.45
N THR A 118 14.66 15.68 18.98
CA THR A 118 13.93 14.85 19.94
C THR A 118 13.25 13.75 19.14
N GLU A 119 13.83 12.56 19.09
CA GLU A 119 13.24 11.44 18.38
C GLU A 119 11.87 11.08 18.97
N GLY A 120 10.86 10.94 18.11
CA GLY A 120 9.50 10.49 18.47
C GLY A 120 8.59 11.55 19.07
N LYS A 121 8.91 12.84 18.91
CA LYS A 121 8.06 13.95 19.40
C LYS A 121 8.05 15.10 18.40
N THR A 122 6.83 15.61 18.11
CA THR A 122 6.63 16.93 17.50
C THR A 122 6.34 17.98 18.58
N ALA A 123 6.10 19.23 18.19
CA ALA A 123 5.68 20.26 19.16
C ALA A 123 4.30 19.93 19.77
N ALA A 124 3.47 19.21 19.03
CA ALA A 124 2.11 18.83 19.43
C ALA A 124 2.04 17.57 20.34
N GLY A 125 3.12 16.77 20.43
CA GLY A 125 3.10 15.59 21.28
C GLY A 125 3.81 14.38 20.70
N THR A 126 3.35 13.21 21.07
CA THR A 126 3.97 11.91 20.76
C THR A 126 2.94 10.86 20.35
N ASP A 127 3.43 9.71 19.90
CA ASP A 127 2.62 8.50 19.75
C ASP A 127 1.96 8.11 21.07
N TYR A 128 0.82 7.44 20.97
CA TYR A 128 0.11 6.90 22.14
C TYR A 128 -0.70 5.65 21.76
N TYR A 129 -1.27 4.97 22.77
CA TYR A 129 -2.16 3.85 22.52
C TYR A 129 -3.23 3.73 23.60
N TYR A 130 -4.34 3.09 23.24
CA TYR A 130 -5.44 2.81 24.15
C TYR A 130 -6.17 1.52 23.73
N THR A 131 -6.99 0.99 24.62
CA THR A 131 -7.88 -0.12 24.32
C THR A 131 -9.32 0.32 24.46
N TYR A 132 -10.18 -0.19 23.61
CA TYR A 132 -11.62 -0.13 23.75
C TYR A 132 -12.21 -1.51 23.46
N GLY A 133 -12.88 -2.10 24.48
CA GLY A 133 -13.30 -3.51 24.40
C GLY A 133 -12.10 -4.44 24.15
N ASN A 134 -12.19 -5.23 23.11
CA ASN A 134 -11.15 -6.18 22.67
C ASN A 134 -10.21 -5.62 21.59
N THR A 135 -10.25 -4.32 21.33
CA THR A 135 -9.47 -3.65 20.28
C THR A 135 -8.37 -2.80 20.91
N LEU A 136 -7.16 -2.99 20.43
CA LEU A 136 -6.01 -2.13 20.69
C LEU A 136 -5.88 -1.10 19.56
N PHE A 137 -5.91 0.17 19.92
CA PHE A 137 -5.63 1.29 19.02
C PHE A 137 -4.24 1.83 19.33
N ILE A 138 -3.41 1.93 18.29
CA ILE A 138 -2.07 2.51 18.35
C ILE A 138 -2.06 3.73 17.45
N VAL A 139 -1.81 4.91 18.01
CA VAL A 139 -1.87 6.19 17.31
C VAL A 139 -0.45 6.73 17.15
N LEU A 140 -0.04 6.95 15.92
CA LEU A 140 1.30 7.38 15.56
C LEU A 140 1.29 8.84 15.08
N ASP A 141 2.24 9.65 15.58
CA ASP A 141 2.53 10.98 15.08
C ASP A 141 3.47 10.90 13.87
N THR A 142 2.93 10.67 12.70
CA THR A 142 3.68 10.49 11.45
C THR A 142 4.24 11.78 10.87
N ASN A 143 4.05 12.94 11.50
CA ASN A 143 4.88 14.14 11.26
C ASN A 143 6.32 13.94 11.73
N ASN A 144 6.54 12.98 12.62
CA ASN A 144 7.85 12.43 12.93
C ASN A 144 8.18 11.28 11.97
N TYR A 145 9.09 11.49 11.05
CA TYR A 145 9.50 10.46 10.07
C TYR A 145 10.45 9.39 10.65
N ASN A 146 10.72 9.39 11.95
CA ASN A 146 11.55 8.37 12.58
C ASN A 146 10.73 7.15 13.02
N CYS A 147 10.54 6.22 12.11
CA CYS A 147 9.73 5.03 12.36
C CYS A 147 10.30 4.05 13.39
N ALA A 148 11.55 4.22 13.82
CA ALA A 148 12.12 3.43 14.93
C ALA A 148 11.43 3.75 16.26
N THR A 149 10.99 4.99 16.46
CA THR A 149 10.19 5.37 17.64
C THR A 149 8.78 4.81 17.57
N HIS A 150 8.14 4.86 16.40
CA HIS A 150 6.84 4.24 16.17
C HIS A 150 6.87 2.74 16.43
N GLU A 151 7.92 2.06 16.00
CA GLU A 151 8.10 0.63 16.30
C GLU A 151 8.20 0.36 17.80
N ASN A 152 8.86 1.21 18.57
CA ASN A 152 8.96 1.05 20.02
C ASN A 152 7.60 1.15 20.70
N VAL A 153 6.75 2.10 20.27
CA VAL A 153 5.37 2.23 20.76
C VAL A 153 4.54 1.02 20.41
N MET A 154 4.55 0.59 19.14
CA MET A 154 3.82 -0.59 18.69
C MET A 154 4.18 -1.83 19.51
N ARG A 155 5.48 -2.07 19.70
CA ARG A 155 5.97 -3.19 20.51
C ARG A 155 5.51 -3.13 21.95
N LYS A 156 5.56 -1.93 22.58
CA LYS A 156 5.11 -1.73 23.97
C LYS A 156 3.61 -1.97 24.07
N ALA A 157 2.81 -1.33 23.21
CA ALA A 157 1.36 -1.43 23.22
C ALA A 157 0.88 -2.88 23.07
N ILE A 158 1.44 -3.63 22.14
CA ILE A 158 1.09 -5.03 21.89
C ILE A 158 1.52 -5.92 23.07
N LYS A 159 2.72 -5.69 23.60
CA LYS A 159 3.20 -6.44 24.79
C LYS A 159 2.31 -6.25 26.02
N GLU A 160 1.81 -5.03 26.21
CA GLU A 160 0.95 -4.70 27.36
C GLU A 160 -0.50 -5.12 27.15
N ASN A 161 -0.91 -5.39 25.91
CA ASN A 161 -2.27 -5.79 25.54
C ASN A 161 -2.29 -7.12 24.75
N PRO A 162 -1.77 -8.23 25.29
CA PRO A 162 -1.59 -9.48 24.55
C PRO A 162 -2.92 -10.15 24.16
N ASN A 163 -4.01 -9.79 24.82
CA ASN A 163 -5.34 -10.37 24.60
C ASN A 163 -6.20 -9.55 23.61
N ALA A 164 -5.68 -8.46 23.05
CA ALA A 164 -6.40 -7.69 22.05
C ALA A 164 -6.64 -8.54 20.81
N LYS A 165 -7.90 -8.74 20.45
CA LYS A 165 -8.31 -9.50 19.25
C LYS A 165 -8.11 -8.70 17.97
N TRP A 166 -8.29 -7.39 18.06
CA TRP A 166 -8.15 -6.44 16.96
C TRP A 166 -7.02 -5.47 17.25
N LYS A 167 -6.19 -5.23 16.26
CA LYS A 167 -5.10 -4.26 16.31
C LYS A 167 -5.32 -3.25 15.20
N VAL A 168 -5.62 -2.02 15.58
CA VAL A 168 -5.85 -0.89 14.70
C VAL A 168 -4.73 0.12 14.88
N VAL A 169 -4.10 0.53 13.80
CA VAL A 169 -3.15 1.65 13.81
C VAL A 169 -3.82 2.85 13.19
N MET A 170 -3.64 4.04 13.77
CA MET A 170 -4.14 5.29 13.23
C MET A 170 -3.01 6.31 13.14
N PHE A 171 -2.90 6.98 11.99
CA PHE A 171 -1.97 8.08 11.76
C PHE A 171 -2.52 8.99 10.65
N HIS A 172 -1.93 10.17 10.51
CA HIS A 172 -2.50 11.19 9.63
C HIS A 172 -2.13 10.99 8.16
N GLN A 173 -0.83 10.94 7.82
CA GLN A 173 -0.38 10.86 6.43
C GLN A 173 -0.88 9.59 5.75
N ASP A 174 -1.45 9.71 4.56
CA ASP A 174 -1.92 8.58 3.79
C ASP A 174 -0.77 7.87 3.06
N ILE A 175 -0.33 6.76 3.60
CA ILE A 175 0.71 5.95 2.93
C ILE A 175 0.15 5.10 1.80
N TYR A 176 -1.16 4.88 1.76
CA TYR A 176 -1.90 4.18 0.72
C TYR A 176 -3.25 4.85 0.44
N GLY A 177 -3.22 6.05 -0.08
CA GLY A 177 -4.40 6.81 -0.47
C GLY A 177 -4.57 6.96 -1.98
N SER A 178 -5.46 7.85 -2.38
CA SER A 178 -5.78 8.11 -3.79
C SER A 178 -5.97 9.58 -4.14
N GLY A 179 -5.67 10.49 -3.24
CA GLY A 179 -5.70 11.93 -3.47
C GLY A 179 -4.52 12.43 -4.30
N TYR A 180 -4.73 13.49 -5.05
CA TYR A 180 -3.77 13.96 -6.07
C TYR A 180 -2.52 14.60 -5.47
N ASP A 181 -2.58 15.17 -4.27
CA ASP A 181 -1.51 16.03 -3.77
C ASP A 181 -0.48 15.27 -2.90
N HIS A 182 -0.91 14.27 -2.15
CA HIS A 182 -0.09 13.62 -1.12
C HIS A 182 0.15 12.13 -1.34
N SER A 183 -0.83 11.36 -1.84
CA SER A 183 -0.75 9.91 -1.96
C SER A 183 0.42 9.38 -2.80
N ASP A 184 1.00 10.16 -3.69
CA ASP A 184 2.16 9.81 -4.50
C ASP A 184 3.38 10.73 -4.26
N SER A 185 3.43 11.42 -3.14
CA SER A 185 4.52 12.32 -2.73
C SER A 185 5.05 12.02 -1.33
N ASP A 186 4.59 12.70 -0.30
CA ASP A 186 5.16 12.67 1.06
C ASP A 186 4.86 11.38 1.85
N GLY A 187 3.70 10.77 1.67
CA GLY A 187 3.33 9.49 2.28
C GLY A 187 4.25 8.33 1.90
N MET A 188 4.92 8.42 0.76
CA MET A 188 5.75 7.32 0.24
C MET A 188 6.99 6.99 1.06
N VAL A 189 7.57 7.98 1.74
CA VAL A 189 8.70 7.75 2.66
C VAL A 189 8.29 6.87 3.81
N LEU A 190 7.14 7.21 4.40
CA LEU A 190 6.56 6.46 5.51
C LEU A 190 6.11 5.06 5.08
N ARG A 191 5.57 4.92 3.87
CA ARG A 191 5.14 3.63 3.30
C ARG A 191 6.23 2.57 3.37
N THR A 192 7.45 2.91 2.96
CA THR A 192 8.56 1.95 2.93
C THR A 192 8.99 1.48 4.31
N GLN A 193 8.73 2.27 5.34
CA GLN A 193 9.14 1.99 6.72
C GLN A 193 8.00 1.40 7.55
N LEU A 194 6.76 1.90 7.38
CA LEU A 194 5.62 1.47 8.18
C LEU A 194 4.98 0.17 7.68
N THR A 195 4.92 -0.07 6.36
CA THR A 195 4.30 -1.29 5.83
C THR A 195 4.93 -2.58 6.41
N PRO A 196 6.27 -2.71 6.51
CA PRO A 196 6.87 -3.87 7.18
C PRO A 196 6.52 -4.00 8.65
N LEU A 197 6.27 -2.89 9.36
CA LEU A 197 5.87 -2.90 10.77
C LEU A 197 4.43 -3.37 10.93
N MET A 198 3.52 -3.03 10.00
CA MET A 198 2.15 -3.53 10.03
C MET A 198 2.13 -5.06 9.93
N ASP A 199 2.91 -5.65 9.03
CA ASP A 199 3.06 -7.10 8.92
C ASP A 199 3.71 -7.73 10.16
N LYS A 200 4.81 -7.13 10.64
CA LYS A 200 5.57 -7.62 11.79
C LYS A 200 4.72 -7.76 13.03
N TYR A 201 3.79 -6.84 13.22
CA TYR A 201 2.93 -6.77 14.40
C TYR A 201 1.51 -7.27 14.12
N ASP A 202 1.26 -7.81 12.93
CA ASP A 202 -0.04 -8.37 12.53
C ASP A 202 -1.18 -7.38 12.76
N ILE A 203 -1.04 -6.19 12.18
CA ILE A 203 -2.04 -5.12 12.24
C ILE A 203 -3.17 -5.44 11.26
N ASP A 204 -4.41 -5.35 11.76
CA ASP A 204 -5.59 -5.67 10.96
C ASP A 204 -6.01 -4.51 10.06
N VAL A 205 -6.02 -3.30 10.61
CA VAL A 205 -6.56 -2.11 9.96
C VAL A 205 -5.68 -0.90 10.24
N VAL A 206 -5.48 -0.07 9.22
CA VAL A 206 -4.89 1.26 9.35
C VAL A 206 -5.92 2.31 8.95
N LEU A 207 -6.06 3.35 9.79
CA LEU A 207 -6.93 4.51 9.56
C LEU A 207 -6.08 5.73 9.28
N GLN A 208 -6.31 6.41 8.16
CA GLN A 208 -5.53 7.54 7.64
C GLN A 208 -6.43 8.72 7.26
N GLY A 209 -5.85 9.91 7.12
CA GLY A 209 -6.48 11.12 6.60
C GLY A 209 -5.63 11.77 5.52
N HIS A 210 -5.52 13.11 5.55
CA HIS A 210 -4.57 13.92 4.80
C HIS A 210 -4.97 14.27 3.36
N ASP A 211 -5.44 13.33 2.57
CA ASP A 211 -5.73 13.54 1.14
C ASP A 211 -7.16 14.02 0.86
N HIS A 212 -7.97 14.17 1.89
CA HIS A 212 -9.35 14.68 1.76
C HIS A 212 -10.15 14.00 0.65
N THR A 213 -9.87 12.73 0.42
CA THR A 213 -10.62 11.81 -0.46
C THR A 213 -10.97 10.55 0.31
N TYR A 214 -11.91 9.77 -0.17
CA TYR A 214 -12.14 8.43 0.38
C TYR A 214 -11.38 7.42 -0.44
N SER A 215 -10.63 6.58 0.22
CA SER A 215 -10.09 5.37 -0.40
C SER A 215 -9.99 4.21 0.58
N ARG A 216 -10.05 3.00 0.02
CA ARG A 216 -9.78 1.74 0.72
C ARG A 216 -8.94 0.84 -0.14
N THR A 217 -7.91 0.26 0.45
CA THR A 217 -7.04 -0.68 -0.25
C THR A 217 -7.67 -2.09 -0.32
N TYR A 218 -7.08 -2.94 -1.12
CA TYR A 218 -7.12 -4.38 -0.90
C TYR A 218 -6.36 -4.76 0.38
N GLN A 219 -6.39 -6.03 0.79
CA GLN A 219 -5.51 -6.51 1.86
C GLN A 219 -4.06 -6.52 1.35
N LEU A 220 -3.19 -5.78 2.02
CA LEU A 220 -1.79 -5.58 1.64
C LEU A 220 -0.85 -6.22 2.65
N GLN A 221 0.26 -6.74 2.17
CA GLN A 221 1.42 -7.10 2.99
C GLN A 221 2.66 -6.43 2.42
N SER A 222 3.69 -6.28 3.22
CA SER A 222 5.02 -5.91 2.76
C SER A 222 5.53 -6.91 1.72
N ASP A 223 6.28 -6.44 0.73
CA ASP A 223 6.94 -7.32 -0.25
C ASP A 223 8.16 -8.07 0.33
N GLY A 224 8.42 -7.90 1.62
CA GLY A 224 9.50 -8.56 2.35
C GLY A 224 10.90 -8.11 1.95
N GLN A 225 11.03 -6.97 1.25
CA GLN A 225 12.31 -6.40 0.85
C GLN A 225 12.62 -5.16 1.68
N ALA A 226 13.90 -4.95 1.96
CA ALA A 226 14.35 -3.72 2.60
C ALA A 226 14.30 -2.55 1.59
N HIS A 227 13.60 -1.50 1.96
CA HIS A 227 13.49 -0.25 1.22
C HIS A 227 14.24 0.89 1.96
N ASP A 228 15.44 0.58 2.41
CA ASP A 228 16.26 1.42 3.30
C ASP A 228 17.04 2.53 2.57
N LYS A 229 16.96 2.59 1.25
CA LYS A 229 17.74 3.52 0.42
C LYS A 229 16.97 4.75 -0.02
N PHE A 230 16.01 5.19 0.77
CA PHE A 230 15.39 6.47 0.49
C PHE A 230 16.40 7.60 0.69
N ALA A 231 16.88 8.17 -0.42
CA ALA A 231 17.62 9.42 -0.38
C ALA A 231 16.61 10.58 -0.48
N LYS A 232 16.67 11.51 0.46
CA LYS A 232 15.79 12.70 0.52
C LYS A 232 15.82 13.57 -0.76
N THR A 233 16.84 13.39 -1.59
CA THR A 233 17.02 14.06 -2.88
C THR A 233 16.45 13.30 -4.07
N GLU A 234 15.99 12.08 -3.88
CA GLU A 234 15.39 11.29 -4.95
C GLU A 234 13.94 11.73 -5.13
N ASN A 235 13.51 11.78 -6.39
CA ASN A 235 12.13 12.06 -6.72
C ASN A 235 11.24 10.95 -6.14
N THR A 236 10.47 11.28 -5.10
CA THR A 236 9.65 10.34 -4.33
C THR A 236 8.67 9.56 -5.21
N ALA A 237 8.08 10.19 -6.21
CA ALA A 237 7.19 9.53 -7.17
C ALA A 237 7.92 8.45 -7.98
N ASN A 238 9.18 8.67 -8.35
CA ASN A 238 9.99 7.66 -9.01
C ASN A 238 10.43 6.56 -8.05
N TYR A 239 10.73 6.89 -6.80
CA TYR A 239 11.12 5.91 -5.79
C TYR A 239 9.99 4.91 -5.52
N ALA A 240 8.78 5.35 -5.25
CA ALA A 240 7.66 4.46 -5.02
C ALA A 240 7.26 3.65 -6.26
N LYS A 241 7.39 4.25 -7.45
CA LYS A 241 7.16 3.58 -8.73
C LYS A 241 8.21 2.50 -9.03
N GLU A 242 9.42 2.65 -8.52
CA GLU A 242 10.52 1.70 -8.65
C GLU A 242 10.57 0.69 -7.50
N ASN A 243 10.05 1.04 -6.34
CA ASN A 243 10.11 0.27 -5.10
C ASN A 243 8.71 0.06 -4.51
N ASN A 244 7.81 -0.61 -5.26
CA ASN A 244 6.57 -1.09 -4.66
C ASN A 244 6.92 -1.93 -3.43
N CYS A 245 6.55 -1.44 -2.24
CA CYS A 245 6.87 -2.07 -0.97
C CYS A 245 5.72 -2.95 -0.43
N TYR A 246 4.76 -3.32 -1.28
CA TYR A 246 3.60 -4.12 -0.91
C TYR A 246 3.33 -5.26 -1.89
N GLU A 247 2.63 -6.26 -1.39
CA GLU A 247 1.94 -7.30 -2.16
C GLU A 247 0.45 -7.27 -1.83
N ILE A 248 -0.40 -7.34 -2.85
CA ILE A 248 -1.83 -7.51 -2.65
C ILE A 248 -2.09 -8.99 -2.37
N VAL A 249 -2.56 -9.30 -1.16
CA VAL A 249 -2.75 -10.69 -0.71
C VAL A 249 -4.20 -11.16 -0.81
N ASP A 250 -5.15 -10.23 -0.84
CA ASP A 250 -6.56 -10.50 -1.11
C ASP A 250 -7.14 -9.37 -1.97
N THR A 251 -7.95 -9.71 -2.97
CA THR A 251 -8.54 -8.75 -3.93
C THR A 251 -10.05 -8.60 -3.76
N THR A 252 -10.59 -8.97 -2.62
CA THR A 252 -12.01 -8.77 -2.31
C THR A 252 -12.31 -7.27 -2.23
N LYS A 253 -13.22 -6.81 -3.08
CA LYS A 253 -13.55 -5.38 -3.18
C LYS A 253 -14.49 -4.94 -2.07
N GLY A 254 -15.58 -5.61 -1.88
CA GLY A 254 -16.57 -5.31 -0.84
C GLY A 254 -17.06 -6.59 -0.18
N GLY A 255 -17.94 -6.46 0.82
CA GLY A 255 -18.48 -7.61 1.53
C GLY A 255 -17.55 -8.15 2.61
N THR A 256 -17.47 -9.47 2.76
CA THR A 256 -16.80 -10.10 3.90
C THR A 256 -15.56 -10.86 3.48
N VAL A 257 -14.45 -10.62 4.18
CA VAL A 257 -13.24 -11.45 4.14
C VAL A 257 -13.09 -12.21 5.45
N VAL A 258 -12.64 -13.46 5.38
CA VAL A 258 -12.52 -14.34 6.55
C VAL A 258 -11.06 -14.72 6.76
N ASN A 259 -10.55 -14.48 7.97
CA ASN A 259 -9.15 -14.72 8.35
C ASN A 259 -8.16 -14.20 7.29
N PRO A 260 -8.30 -12.92 6.83
CA PRO A 260 -7.40 -12.39 5.81
C PRO A 260 -5.98 -12.32 6.36
N LYS A 261 -5.03 -12.38 5.45
CA LYS A 261 -3.65 -11.99 5.74
C LYS A 261 -3.43 -10.56 5.27
N GLY A 262 -2.56 -9.85 5.97
CA GLY A 262 -2.23 -8.47 5.64
C GLY A 262 -3.16 -7.45 6.28
N THR A 263 -2.93 -6.21 5.95
CA THR A 263 -3.56 -5.03 6.52
C THR A 263 -4.43 -4.35 5.46
N VAL A 264 -5.61 -3.87 5.83
CA VAL A 264 -6.40 -2.95 5.01
C VAL A 264 -6.15 -1.52 5.48
N TYR A 265 -5.97 -0.60 4.53
CA TYR A 265 -5.79 0.83 4.79
C TYR A 265 -7.04 1.57 4.32
N LEU A 266 -7.54 2.43 5.20
CA LEU A 266 -8.68 3.29 4.93
C LEU A 266 -8.23 4.75 5.06
N GLU A 267 -8.55 5.53 4.07
CA GLU A 267 -8.36 6.97 4.05
C GLU A 267 -9.72 7.65 4.20
N ALA A 268 -9.80 8.60 5.13
CA ALA A 268 -11.00 9.40 5.34
C ALA A 268 -10.98 10.66 4.49
N ASN A 269 -12.13 10.97 3.88
CA ASN A 269 -12.39 12.25 3.25
C ASN A 269 -12.60 13.35 4.31
N SER A 270 -12.56 14.63 3.89
CA SER A 270 -12.84 15.77 4.77
C SER A 270 -14.15 15.59 5.52
N ALA A 271 -14.08 15.66 6.85
CA ALA A 271 -15.24 15.50 7.73
C ALA A 271 -16.13 16.75 7.79
N THR A 272 -15.64 17.91 7.36
CA THR A 272 -16.40 19.17 7.37
C THR A 272 -16.71 19.69 5.97
N GLY A 273 -16.03 19.16 4.95
CA GLY A 273 -16.03 19.73 3.61
C GLY A 273 -15.28 21.05 3.51
N SER A 274 -14.41 21.36 4.49
CA SER A 274 -13.62 22.59 4.51
C SER A 274 -12.61 22.66 3.35
N LYS A 275 -12.14 21.50 2.91
CA LYS A 275 -11.18 21.36 1.81
C LYS A 275 -11.32 19.98 1.16
N PHE A 276 -11.16 19.93 -0.15
CA PHE A 276 -11.18 18.68 -0.92
C PHE A 276 -10.05 18.65 -1.92
N TYR A 277 -9.58 17.44 -2.23
CA TYR A 277 -8.64 17.20 -3.32
C TYR A 277 -9.26 16.37 -4.44
N ASN A 278 -8.64 16.43 -5.61
CA ASN A 278 -8.97 15.55 -6.73
C ASN A 278 -8.41 14.14 -6.48
N LEU A 279 -9.05 13.16 -7.08
CA LEU A 279 -8.45 11.82 -7.16
C LEU A 279 -7.29 11.82 -8.17
N ILE A 280 -6.24 11.06 -7.89
CA ILE A 280 -5.21 10.72 -8.88
C ILE A 280 -5.90 10.10 -10.10
N THR A 281 -5.58 10.61 -11.32
CA THR A 281 -6.29 10.23 -12.54
C THR A 281 -6.28 8.72 -12.78
N ALA A 282 -5.12 8.09 -12.66
CA ALA A 282 -4.98 6.64 -12.81
C ALA A 282 -5.13 5.96 -11.45
N LYS A 283 -6.20 5.20 -11.24
CA LYS A 283 -6.38 4.40 -10.04
C LYS A 283 -5.18 3.48 -9.82
N GLN A 284 -4.60 3.55 -8.62
CA GLN A 284 -3.49 2.69 -8.21
C GLN A 284 -3.98 1.23 -8.10
N ASP A 285 -3.10 0.26 -8.32
CA ASP A 285 -3.44 -1.17 -8.31
C ASP A 285 -3.74 -1.71 -6.91
N PHE A 286 -3.24 -1.06 -5.86
CA PHE A 286 -3.53 -1.40 -4.46
C PHE A 286 -4.89 -0.87 -3.97
N ILE A 287 -5.48 0.10 -4.64
CA ILE A 287 -6.79 0.67 -4.27
C ILE A 287 -7.91 -0.26 -4.70
N SER A 288 -8.73 -0.69 -3.75
CA SER A 288 -9.96 -1.43 -4.00
C SER A 288 -11.09 -0.49 -4.44
N GLU A 289 -11.36 0.52 -3.63
CA GLU A 289 -12.40 1.52 -3.83
C GLU A 289 -11.86 2.90 -3.54
N ARG A 290 -12.43 3.91 -4.21
CA ARG A 290 -12.13 5.32 -3.97
C ARG A 290 -13.28 6.20 -4.42
N SER A 291 -13.45 7.32 -3.76
CA SER A 291 -14.52 8.27 -4.05
C SER A 291 -14.09 9.71 -3.76
N GLN A 292 -14.63 10.63 -4.56
CA GLN A 292 -14.65 12.06 -4.27
C GLN A 292 -15.99 12.61 -4.72
N THR A 293 -16.87 12.83 -3.77
CA THR A 293 -18.23 13.36 -4.00
C THR A 293 -18.33 14.86 -3.75
N TRP A 294 -17.24 15.49 -3.28
CA TRP A 294 -17.22 16.91 -2.88
C TRP A 294 -18.22 17.23 -1.76
N THR A 295 -18.52 16.24 -0.95
CA THR A 295 -19.37 16.33 0.23
C THR A 295 -18.63 15.77 1.44
N PRO A 296 -18.89 16.27 2.66
CA PRO A 296 -18.28 15.70 3.87
C PRO A 296 -18.73 14.26 4.08
N SER A 297 -17.87 13.45 4.68
CA SER A 297 -18.19 12.07 4.96
C SER A 297 -17.67 11.60 6.32
N TYR A 298 -18.25 10.51 6.81
CA TYR A 298 -17.80 9.81 8.01
C TYR A 298 -17.96 8.31 7.83
N SER A 299 -17.18 7.53 8.54
CA SER A 299 -17.28 6.06 8.55
C SER A 299 -17.77 5.56 9.90
N VAL A 300 -18.71 4.62 9.86
CA VAL A 300 -19.13 3.86 11.04
C VAL A 300 -18.33 2.56 11.08
N VAL A 301 -17.68 2.33 12.22
CA VAL A 301 -16.90 1.13 12.47
C VAL A 301 -17.60 0.33 13.55
N ASN A 302 -18.01 -0.89 13.23
CA ASN A 302 -18.61 -1.84 14.15
C ASN A 302 -17.61 -2.96 14.44
N VAL A 303 -17.23 -3.11 15.71
CA VAL A 303 -16.30 -4.15 16.14
C VAL A 303 -16.98 -5.10 17.13
N THR A 304 -16.89 -6.38 16.84
CA THR A 304 -17.32 -7.45 17.73
C THR A 304 -16.13 -8.36 18.09
N ASP A 305 -16.37 -9.42 18.81
CA ASP A 305 -15.31 -10.39 19.12
C ASP A 305 -14.69 -11.02 17.89
N ASP A 306 -15.46 -11.23 16.84
CA ASP A 306 -15.06 -11.96 15.64
C ASP A 306 -15.16 -11.15 14.35
N SER A 307 -15.61 -9.89 14.39
CA SER A 307 -15.72 -9.07 13.18
C SER A 307 -15.34 -7.60 13.39
N PHE A 308 -14.75 -7.01 12.36
CA PHE A 308 -14.51 -5.58 12.19
C PHE A 308 -15.17 -5.16 10.88
N GLU A 309 -16.15 -4.28 10.95
CA GLU A 309 -16.91 -3.83 9.78
C GLU A 309 -16.88 -2.32 9.67
N VAL A 310 -16.64 -1.81 8.47
CA VAL A 310 -16.65 -0.37 8.18
C VAL A 310 -17.61 -0.06 7.04
N THR A 311 -18.39 1.00 7.22
CA THR A 311 -19.26 1.58 6.19
C THR A 311 -19.13 3.09 6.21
N THR A 312 -18.86 3.69 5.07
CA THR A 312 -18.70 5.14 4.93
C THR A 312 -19.98 5.77 4.40
N TYR A 313 -20.34 6.90 4.97
CA TYR A 313 -21.58 7.63 4.69
C TYR A 313 -21.27 9.04 4.21
N ASP A 314 -22.01 9.49 3.23
CA ASP A 314 -22.14 10.90 2.89
C ASP A 314 -22.89 11.60 4.04
N ALA A 315 -22.28 12.64 4.60
CA ALA A 315 -22.80 13.27 5.80
C ALA A 315 -24.04 14.14 5.56
N ASP A 316 -24.21 14.65 4.35
CA ASP A 316 -25.35 15.50 3.98
C ASP A 316 -26.60 14.67 3.72
N THR A 317 -26.45 13.54 3.07
CA THR A 317 -27.59 12.68 2.67
C THR A 317 -27.85 11.51 3.63
N GLY A 318 -26.87 11.13 4.43
CA GLY A 318 -26.90 9.97 5.30
C GLY A 318 -26.92 8.62 4.57
N LYS A 319 -26.67 8.60 3.28
CA LYS A 319 -26.57 7.39 2.48
C LYS A 319 -25.14 6.86 2.47
N VAL A 320 -24.95 5.59 2.14
CA VAL A 320 -23.63 5.05 1.86
C VAL A 320 -22.98 5.92 0.79
N LEU A 321 -21.72 6.30 1.03
CA LEU A 321 -20.95 7.17 0.13
C LEU A 321 -20.85 6.53 -1.25
N ASP A 322 -21.17 7.28 -2.30
CA ASP A 322 -21.06 6.81 -3.68
C ASP A 322 -19.61 6.42 -4.00
N GLY A 323 -19.44 5.29 -4.65
CA GLY A 323 -18.12 4.69 -4.92
C GLY A 323 -17.50 3.93 -3.75
N SER A 324 -18.21 3.78 -2.62
CA SER A 324 -17.82 2.94 -1.49
C SER A 324 -18.80 1.77 -1.27
N SER A 325 -18.35 0.79 -0.51
CA SER A 325 -19.18 -0.32 -0.04
C SER A 325 -18.79 -0.72 1.39
N SER A 326 -19.72 -1.35 2.12
CA SER A 326 -19.39 -1.95 3.42
C SER A 326 -18.31 -3.02 3.25
N TYR A 327 -17.36 -3.03 4.17
CA TYR A 327 -16.28 -4.01 4.20
C TYR A 327 -16.14 -4.60 5.59
N LYS A 328 -16.14 -5.93 5.65
CA LYS A 328 -16.12 -6.68 6.90
C LYS A 328 -14.97 -7.68 6.94
N ILE A 329 -14.18 -7.60 7.96
CA ILE A 329 -13.18 -8.61 8.32
C ILE A 329 -13.79 -9.52 9.38
N VAL A 330 -13.67 -10.83 9.21
CA VAL A 330 -14.12 -11.83 10.19
C VAL A 330 -12.95 -12.69 10.61
N LYS A 331 -12.70 -12.77 11.92
CA LYS A 331 -11.74 -13.70 12.52
C LYS A 331 -12.51 -14.90 13.08
N LYS A 332 -12.55 -15.99 12.32
CA LYS A 332 -13.14 -17.26 12.78
C LYS A 332 -12.09 -18.10 13.45
N VAL A 333 -12.39 -18.59 14.65
CA VAL A 333 -11.68 -19.74 15.19
C VAL A 333 -12.04 -20.91 14.26
N GLU A 334 -11.05 -21.57 13.66
CA GLU A 334 -11.32 -22.77 12.89
C GLU A 334 -11.87 -23.82 13.87
N ASP A 335 -13.18 -24.02 13.87
CA ASP A 335 -13.82 -25.13 14.56
C ASP A 335 -13.32 -26.44 13.94
N THR A 336 -12.42 -27.10 14.61
CA THR A 336 -12.13 -28.50 14.35
C THR A 336 -13.30 -29.34 14.88
N LYS A 337 -14.47 -29.27 14.25
CA LYS A 337 -15.53 -30.24 14.51
C LYS A 337 -15.18 -31.54 13.82
N LYS A 338 -14.82 -32.52 14.62
CA LYS A 338 -15.02 -33.93 14.30
C LYS A 338 -16.53 -34.19 14.31
N ASP A 339 -17.04 -34.65 13.18
CA ASP A 339 -18.28 -35.43 13.18
C ASP A 339 -17.97 -36.77 13.86
N ASP A 340 -18.40 -36.92 15.11
CA ASP A 340 -18.54 -38.22 15.75
C ASP A 340 -19.91 -38.27 16.44
N ALA A 341 -20.78 -39.07 15.84
CA ALA A 341 -21.99 -39.53 16.47
C ALA A 341 -21.64 -40.58 17.56
N ASN A 342 -22.16 -40.31 18.73
CA ASN A 342 -22.50 -41.29 19.77
C ASN A 342 -21.36 -42.00 20.54
N SER A 343 -21.12 -41.57 21.77
CA SER A 343 -21.18 -42.49 22.94
C SER A 343 -20.93 -41.75 24.27
N ASN A 344 -21.84 -42.00 25.18
CA ASN A 344 -21.82 -41.64 26.59
C ASN A 344 -20.64 -42.31 27.29
N THR A 345 -19.77 -41.57 28.03
CA THR A 345 -19.27 -41.95 29.36
C THR A 345 -18.23 -40.96 29.92
N THR A 346 -18.53 -40.45 31.09
CA THR A 346 -17.69 -40.02 32.24
C THR A 346 -16.25 -39.52 32.07
N LYS A 347 -16.10 -38.27 32.53
CA LYS A 347 -14.93 -37.56 33.08
C LYS A 347 -13.62 -38.35 33.25
N LYS A 348 -12.56 -37.82 32.61
CA LYS A 348 -11.27 -37.56 33.27
C LYS A 348 -10.52 -36.45 32.55
N ASP A 349 -10.10 -35.47 33.32
CA ASP A 349 -9.27 -34.33 32.94
C ASP A 349 -7.88 -34.84 32.56
N ASP A 350 -7.50 -34.67 31.28
CA ASP A 350 -6.11 -34.74 30.84
C ASP A 350 -5.92 -33.90 29.58
N THR A 351 -5.51 -32.64 29.76
CA THR A 351 -5.20 -31.71 28.70
C THR A 351 -3.80 -31.98 28.12
N THR A 352 -3.68 -32.96 27.25
CA THR A 352 -2.52 -33.06 26.36
C THR A 352 -2.69 -32.10 25.21
N VAL A 353 -2.03 -30.92 25.30
CA VAL A 353 -1.86 -30.01 24.18
C VAL A 353 -1.07 -30.71 23.10
N VAL A 354 -1.73 -31.14 22.01
CA VAL A 354 -1.05 -31.69 20.82
C VAL A 354 -0.29 -30.53 20.17
N GLN A 355 1.02 -30.51 20.39
CA GLN A 355 1.93 -29.52 19.81
C GLN A 355 2.13 -29.83 18.33
N THR A 356 1.46 -29.08 17.42
CA THR A 356 1.66 -29.23 15.98
C THR A 356 3.07 -28.83 15.58
N LYS A 357 3.74 -29.63 14.75
CA LYS A 357 5.10 -29.40 14.25
C LYS A 357 5.10 -28.37 13.14
N ASP A 358 6.16 -27.62 13.01
CA ASP A 358 6.37 -26.75 11.85
C ASP A 358 6.70 -27.58 10.61
N GLN A 359 6.03 -27.30 9.48
CA GLN A 359 6.43 -27.84 8.20
C GLN A 359 7.09 -26.76 7.33
N THR A 360 7.95 -27.19 6.43
CA THR A 360 8.66 -26.31 5.51
C THR A 360 8.46 -26.78 4.07
N ILE A 361 8.51 -25.84 3.12
CA ILE A 361 8.45 -26.15 1.70
C ILE A 361 9.83 -25.99 1.08
N THR A 362 10.34 -27.07 0.47
CA THR A 362 11.54 -27.04 -0.33
C THR A 362 11.18 -26.86 -1.80
N ALA A 363 11.65 -25.77 -2.42
CA ALA A 363 11.50 -25.48 -3.84
C ALA A 363 12.64 -24.57 -4.29
N THR A 364 12.96 -24.58 -5.59
CA THR A 364 13.91 -23.63 -6.18
C THR A 364 13.34 -22.22 -6.09
N ALA A 365 14.06 -21.28 -5.49
CA ALA A 365 13.57 -19.93 -5.21
C ALA A 365 13.25 -19.12 -6.47
N SER A 366 13.96 -19.34 -7.59
CA SER A 366 13.71 -18.61 -8.82
C SER A 366 14.02 -19.39 -10.09
N TYR A 367 13.29 -19.06 -11.17
CA TYR A 367 13.49 -19.59 -12.51
C TYR A 367 13.64 -18.44 -13.51
N LYS A 368 14.70 -18.51 -14.34
CA LYS A 368 14.85 -17.62 -15.49
C LYS A 368 14.49 -18.38 -16.77
N LYS A 369 13.46 -17.95 -17.46
CA LYS A 369 12.91 -18.57 -18.67
C LYS A 369 12.85 -17.58 -19.82
N SER A 370 12.67 -18.08 -21.05
CA SER A 370 12.35 -17.28 -22.23
C SER A 370 10.86 -17.43 -22.57
N GLU A 371 10.29 -16.47 -23.25
CA GLU A 371 8.93 -16.50 -23.81
C GLU A 371 8.66 -17.77 -24.65
N THR A 372 9.70 -18.44 -25.14
CA THR A 372 9.62 -19.67 -25.93
C THR A 372 9.97 -20.94 -25.13
N SER A 373 10.15 -20.84 -23.81
CA SER A 373 10.46 -22.01 -22.98
C SER A 373 9.27 -22.96 -22.88
N LYS A 374 9.56 -24.25 -22.91
CA LYS A 374 8.56 -25.29 -22.62
C LYS A 374 8.10 -25.21 -21.16
N ALA A 375 6.93 -25.76 -20.87
CA ALA A 375 6.46 -25.91 -19.51
C ALA A 375 7.43 -26.73 -18.64
N PHE A 376 7.47 -26.44 -17.34
CA PHE A 376 8.38 -27.08 -16.38
C PHE A 376 7.69 -27.29 -15.04
N LYS A 377 8.19 -28.20 -14.20
CA LYS A 377 7.68 -28.44 -12.84
C LYS A 377 8.51 -27.64 -11.82
N LEU A 378 7.84 -27.15 -10.76
CA LEU A 378 8.49 -26.50 -9.63
C LEU A 378 9.24 -27.49 -8.73
N ASN A 379 8.84 -28.76 -8.74
CA ASN A 379 9.37 -29.83 -7.88
C ASN A 379 9.36 -29.44 -6.39
N ALA A 380 8.33 -28.72 -5.97
CA ALA A 380 8.14 -28.37 -4.57
C ALA A 380 7.81 -29.61 -3.74
N LYS A 381 8.38 -29.69 -2.54
CA LYS A 381 8.15 -30.75 -1.56
C LYS A 381 7.95 -30.10 -0.18
N THR A 382 7.16 -30.73 0.67
CA THR A 382 7.10 -30.41 2.10
C THR A 382 7.73 -31.55 2.91
N ASN A 383 8.29 -31.21 4.06
CA ASN A 383 8.73 -32.19 5.06
C ASN A 383 7.58 -32.69 5.95
N GLY A 384 6.39 -32.07 5.83
CA GLY A 384 5.16 -32.52 6.47
C GLY A 384 4.27 -33.30 5.50
N ASN A 385 3.01 -33.52 5.91
CA ASN A 385 2.00 -34.25 5.13
C ASN A 385 0.93 -33.33 4.51
N GLY A 386 1.09 -31.98 4.62
CA GLY A 386 0.15 -31.01 4.10
C GLY A 386 0.06 -31.02 2.57
N LYS A 387 -1.15 -31.06 2.01
CA LYS A 387 -1.39 -31.02 0.56
C LYS A 387 -0.83 -29.73 -0.03
N LEU A 388 -0.02 -29.84 -1.09
CA LEU A 388 0.52 -28.70 -1.81
C LEU A 388 -0.51 -28.12 -2.77
N THR A 389 -0.64 -26.78 -2.75
CA THR A 389 -1.43 -25.97 -3.68
C THR A 389 -0.56 -24.88 -4.29
N TYR A 390 -0.94 -24.39 -5.49
CA TYR A 390 -0.14 -23.48 -6.27
C TYR A 390 -0.98 -22.36 -6.82
N THR A 391 -0.54 -21.11 -6.64
CA THR A 391 -1.16 -19.93 -7.23
C THR A 391 -0.12 -19.07 -7.94
N THR A 392 -0.53 -18.25 -8.90
CA THR A 392 0.36 -17.34 -9.62
C THR A 392 -0.13 -15.92 -9.51
N SER A 393 0.78 -14.98 -9.25
CA SER A 393 0.49 -13.54 -9.19
C SER A 393 0.23 -12.92 -10.57
N ASN A 394 0.66 -13.59 -11.68
CA ASN A 394 0.52 -13.02 -13.02
C ASN A 394 0.30 -14.10 -14.09
N LYS A 395 -0.96 -14.38 -14.38
CA LYS A 395 -1.37 -15.37 -15.41
C LYS A 395 -0.93 -15.00 -16.83
N ALA A 396 -0.69 -13.70 -17.13
CA ALA A 396 -0.19 -13.26 -18.42
C ALA A 396 1.30 -13.58 -18.63
N VAL A 397 2.05 -13.83 -17.56
CA VAL A 397 3.46 -14.24 -17.60
C VAL A 397 3.62 -15.74 -17.48
N ALA A 398 2.99 -16.34 -16.48
CA ALA A 398 3.04 -17.78 -16.25
C ALA A 398 1.76 -18.27 -15.55
N THR A 399 1.27 -19.45 -15.92
CA THR A 399 0.22 -20.17 -15.20
C THR A 399 0.83 -21.39 -14.53
N VAL A 400 0.21 -21.84 -13.44
CA VAL A 400 0.60 -23.07 -12.73
C VAL A 400 -0.63 -23.94 -12.53
N ASP A 401 -0.49 -25.25 -12.66
CA ASP A 401 -1.58 -26.22 -12.40
C ASP A 401 -1.44 -26.84 -10.98
N ALA A 402 -2.43 -27.64 -10.61
CA ALA A 402 -2.48 -28.30 -9.30
C ALA A 402 -1.30 -29.27 -9.05
N ALA A 403 -0.60 -29.71 -10.09
CA ALA A 403 0.58 -30.56 -10.00
C ALA A 403 1.90 -29.75 -9.97
N GLY A 404 1.84 -28.42 -9.87
CA GLY A 404 2.99 -27.53 -9.86
C GLY A 404 3.71 -27.42 -11.21
N LYS A 405 3.04 -27.72 -12.32
CA LYS A 405 3.57 -27.54 -13.68
C LYS A 405 3.31 -26.11 -14.14
N VAL A 406 4.37 -25.39 -14.42
CA VAL A 406 4.34 -23.99 -14.87
C VAL A 406 4.39 -23.90 -16.38
N THR A 407 3.44 -23.16 -16.96
CA THR A 407 3.38 -22.85 -18.39
C THR A 407 3.67 -21.38 -18.62
N VAL A 408 4.73 -21.08 -19.41
CA VAL A 408 5.09 -19.70 -19.78
C VAL A 408 4.08 -19.13 -20.78
N LYS A 409 3.55 -17.92 -20.50
CA LYS A 409 2.56 -17.22 -21.33
C LYS A 409 3.11 -15.96 -21.99
N GLY A 410 4.04 -15.26 -21.34
CA GLY A 410 4.61 -14.02 -21.88
C GLY A 410 5.81 -13.51 -21.08
N PRO A 411 6.52 -12.47 -21.57
CA PRO A 411 7.65 -11.89 -20.87
C PRO A 411 7.22 -11.04 -19.68
N GLY A 412 7.93 -11.15 -18.56
CA GLY A 412 7.63 -10.44 -17.33
C GLY A 412 8.13 -11.20 -16.11
N VAL A 413 7.56 -10.90 -14.95
CA VAL A 413 7.79 -11.63 -13.70
C VAL A 413 6.44 -12.16 -13.18
N ALA A 414 6.43 -13.38 -12.71
CA ALA A 414 5.33 -13.97 -11.95
C ALA A 414 5.90 -14.59 -10.68
N LYS A 415 5.26 -14.34 -9.54
CA LYS A 415 5.52 -15.04 -8.29
C LYS A 415 4.53 -16.21 -8.21
N ILE A 416 5.02 -17.40 -7.96
CA ILE A 416 4.19 -18.58 -7.73
C ILE A 416 4.27 -18.92 -6.25
N THR A 417 3.15 -18.79 -5.57
CA THR A 417 3.01 -19.17 -4.17
C THR A 417 2.68 -20.66 -4.10
N VAL A 418 3.52 -21.40 -3.38
CA VAL A 418 3.31 -22.80 -3.03
C VAL A 418 2.86 -22.82 -1.57
N LYS A 419 1.69 -23.37 -1.28
CA LYS A 419 1.18 -23.54 0.10
C LYS A 419 1.08 -25.03 0.43
N ALA A 420 1.52 -25.41 1.61
CA ALA A 420 1.24 -26.70 2.23
C ALA A 420 0.12 -26.47 3.27
N ALA A 421 -0.97 -27.21 3.16
CA ALA A 421 -2.08 -27.11 4.11
C ALA A 421 -1.65 -27.50 5.53
N ALA A 422 -2.31 -26.93 6.55
CA ALA A 422 -2.19 -27.46 7.90
C ALA A 422 -2.79 -28.85 7.96
N THR A 423 -2.29 -29.67 8.89
CA THR A 423 -2.81 -31.02 9.22
C THR A 423 -2.84 -31.18 10.73
N THR A 424 -3.32 -32.31 11.23
CA THR A 424 -3.30 -32.63 12.67
C THR A 424 -1.91 -32.53 13.28
N ASP A 425 -0.86 -32.83 12.51
CA ASP A 425 0.52 -32.93 13.02
C ASP A 425 1.39 -31.73 12.65
N TYR A 426 0.98 -30.92 11.64
CA TYR A 426 1.79 -29.86 11.06
C TYR A 426 1.01 -28.57 10.84
N LYS A 427 1.63 -27.43 11.17
CA LYS A 427 1.13 -26.09 10.81
C LYS A 427 1.21 -25.86 9.29
N ALA A 428 0.39 -24.95 8.77
CA ALA A 428 0.48 -24.55 7.36
C ALA A 428 1.86 -23.91 7.05
N ALA A 429 2.33 -24.10 5.81
CA ALA A 429 3.55 -23.47 5.32
C ALA A 429 3.33 -22.83 3.95
N SER A 430 4.09 -21.79 3.64
CA SER A 430 4.06 -21.11 2.34
C SER A 430 5.47 -20.80 1.85
N LYS A 431 5.66 -20.85 0.52
CA LYS A 431 6.92 -20.47 -0.14
C LYS A 431 6.65 -19.83 -1.48
N THR A 432 7.29 -18.71 -1.73
CA THR A 432 7.21 -18.01 -3.01
C THR A 432 8.36 -18.40 -3.93
N VAL A 433 8.03 -18.69 -5.19
CA VAL A 433 8.96 -19.02 -6.28
C VAL A 433 8.84 -17.97 -7.37
N THR A 434 9.92 -17.24 -7.67
CA THR A 434 9.94 -16.21 -8.70
C THR A 434 10.22 -16.78 -10.09
N VAL A 435 9.35 -16.52 -11.06
CA VAL A 435 9.53 -16.90 -12.46
C VAL A 435 9.74 -15.64 -13.31
N THR A 436 10.97 -15.41 -13.75
CA THR A 436 11.32 -14.32 -14.66
C THR A 436 11.35 -14.83 -16.09
N VAL A 437 10.53 -14.23 -16.95
CA VAL A 437 10.43 -14.61 -18.36
C VAL A 437 10.98 -13.49 -19.25
N ALA A 438 12.04 -13.77 -19.98
CA ALA A 438 12.64 -12.85 -20.94
C ALA A 438 11.88 -12.90 -22.27
N PRO A 439 11.76 -11.76 -23.00
CA PRO A 439 11.19 -11.75 -24.35
C PRO A 439 11.96 -12.66 -25.31
N LYS A 440 11.28 -13.18 -26.32
CA LYS A 440 11.90 -14.04 -27.35
C LYS A 440 13.01 -13.33 -28.11
N LYS A 441 14.01 -14.13 -28.55
CA LYS A 441 15.11 -13.67 -29.40
C LYS A 441 14.57 -13.04 -30.70
N GLN A 442 15.19 -11.93 -31.12
CA GLN A 442 14.82 -11.25 -32.36
C GLN A 442 15.57 -11.82 -33.58
N SER A 443 14.91 -11.74 -34.74
CA SER A 443 15.58 -11.90 -36.05
C SER A 443 15.69 -10.54 -36.68
N ILE A 444 16.83 -10.23 -37.34
CA ILE A 444 17.10 -8.95 -37.96
C ILE A 444 17.46 -9.10 -39.45
N SER A 445 17.18 -8.08 -40.22
CA SER A 445 17.71 -7.88 -41.58
C SER A 445 18.39 -6.53 -41.70
N LEU A 446 19.32 -6.42 -42.64
CA LEU A 446 20.06 -5.18 -42.92
C LEU A 446 19.75 -4.74 -44.34
N VAL A 447 19.53 -3.42 -44.53
CA VAL A 447 19.37 -2.76 -45.82
C VAL A 447 20.47 -1.69 -45.95
N ASN A 448 21.37 -1.89 -46.87
CA ASN A 448 22.55 -1.04 -47.13
C ASN A 448 22.54 -0.53 -48.59
N LYS A 449 21.48 0.22 -48.92
CA LYS A 449 21.29 0.77 -50.27
C LYS A 449 21.77 2.21 -50.41
N ILE A 450 21.82 2.97 -49.33
CA ILE A 450 22.12 4.41 -49.31
C ILE A 450 23.54 4.62 -48.78
N LYS A 451 24.32 5.50 -49.43
CA LYS A 451 25.69 5.85 -49.02
C LYS A 451 25.71 6.35 -47.55
N LYS A 452 26.72 5.94 -46.79
CA LYS A 452 26.95 6.29 -45.35
C LYS A 452 25.75 5.99 -44.44
N GLN A 453 24.83 5.06 -44.83
CA GLN A 453 23.64 4.70 -44.03
C GLN A 453 23.44 3.19 -43.98
N LEU A 454 23.00 2.69 -42.84
CA LEU A 454 22.58 1.30 -42.63
C LEU A 454 21.21 1.27 -41.98
N THR A 455 20.23 0.59 -42.60
CA THR A 455 18.91 0.38 -41.99
C THR A 455 18.83 -1.04 -41.47
N ILE A 456 18.42 -1.16 -40.19
CA ILE A 456 18.20 -2.42 -39.49
C ILE A 456 16.70 -2.59 -39.39
N LYS A 457 16.18 -3.78 -39.72
CA LYS A 457 14.76 -4.13 -39.59
C LYS A 457 14.61 -5.37 -38.73
N TRP A 458 13.50 -5.47 -37.96
CA TRP A 458 13.16 -6.64 -37.15
C TRP A 458 11.64 -6.86 -37.07
N LYS A 459 11.21 -8.04 -36.63
CA LYS A 459 9.77 -8.32 -36.45
C LYS A 459 9.28 -7.72 -35.13
N LYS A 460 8.07 -7.17 -35.12
CA LYS A 460 7.41 -6.67 -33.91
C LYS A 460 7.20 -7.80 -32.92
N ASN A 461 7.57 -7.57 -31.66
CA ASN A 461 7.14 -8.39 -30.52
C ASN A 461 6.09 -7.61 -29.75
N THR A 462 4.83 -7.99 -29.85
CA THR A 462 3.68 -7.28 -29.26
C THR A 462 3.69 -7.30 -27.74
N LYS A 463 4.36 -8.29 -27.13
CA LYS A 463 4.47 -8.46 -25.68
C LYS A 463 5.68 -7.73 -25.08
N ALA A 464 6.60 -7.20 -25.90
CA ALA A 464 7.76 -6.45 -25.45
C ALA A 464 7.41 -4.97 -25.16
N SER A 465 8.17 -4.34 -24.27
CA SER A 465 8.09 -2.90 -23.98
C SER A 465 8.96 -2.06 -24.93
N GLY A 466 9.93 -2.67 -25.60
CA GLY A 466 10.80 -1.99 -26.54
C GLY A 466 11.97 -2.84 -27.01
N TYR A 467 12.91 -2.18 -27.70
CA TYR A 467 14.06 -2.82 -28.33
C TYR A 467 15.36 -2.09 -28.01
N GLN A 468 16.44 -2.85 -27.91
CA GLN A 468 17.80 -2.35 -27.81
C GLN A 468 18.58 -2.76 -29.06
N VAL A 469 19.05 -1.76 -29.81
CA VAL A 469 19.92 -1.93 -30.97
C VAL A 469 21.35 -1.65 -30.54
N VAL A 470 22.27 -2.54 -30.87
CA VAL A 470 23.70 -2.40 -30.58
C VAL A 470 24.47 -2.57 -31.87
N TYR A 471 25.40 -1.67 -32.13
CA TYR A 471 26.27 -1.74 -33.32
C TYR A 471 27.71 -1.30 -33.01
N SER A 472 28.65 -1.86 -33.73
CA SER A 472 30.09 -1.59 -33.58
C SER A 472 30.82 -1.90 -34.88
N THR A 473 31.98 -1.31 -35.10
CA THR A 473 32.94 -1.72 -36.14
C THR A 473 33.73 -2.96 -35.74
N ASN A 474 33.69 -3.36 -34.47
CA ASN A 474 34.38 -4.54 -33.94
C ASN A 474 33.40 -5.72 -33.80
N LYS A 475 33.81 -6.92 -34.31
CA LYS A 475 33.03 -8.16 -34.21
C LYS A 475 32.71 -8.58 -32.77
N LYS A 476 33.56 -8.27 -31.81
CA LYS A 476 33.38 -8.53 -30.38
C LYS A 476 32.52 -7.45 -29.69
N PHE A 477 32.07 -6.43 -30.42
CA PHE A 477 31.28 -5.30 -29.93
C PHE A 477 32.00 -4.46 -28.85
N THR A 478 33.32 -4.40 -28.83
CA THR A 478 34.07 -3.36 -28.12
C THR A 478 33.78 -2.00 -28.75
N GLY A 479 33.76 -0.91 -27.95
CA GLY A 479 33.40 0.43 -28.44
C GLY A 479 31.99 0.52 -29.05
N LYS A 480 31.04 -0.30 -28.58
CA LYS A 480 29.68 -0.40 -29.11
C LYS A 480 28.87 0.88 -28.86
N LYS A 481 28.05 1.27 -29.82
CA LYS A 481 26.95 2.21 -29.65
C LYS A 481 25.67 1.48 -29.38
N THR A 482 24.89 1.99 -28.43
CA THR A 482 23.62 1.40 -27.97
C THR A 482 22.49 2.40 -28.10
N VAL A 483 21.39 1.98 -28.73
CA VAL A 483 20.18 2.80 -28.90
C VAL A 483 18.96 2.02 -28.46
N ARG A 484 18.06 2.66 -27.71
CA ARG A 484 16.76 2.09 -27.33
C ARG A 484 15.66 2.61 -28.23
N LYS A 485 14.68 1.78 -28.53
CA LYS A 485 13.54 2.08 -29.38
C LYS A 485 12.24 1.62 -28.72
N ALA A 486 11.16 2.37 -28.96
CA ALA A 486 9.82 2.06 -28.47
C ALA A 486 9.29 0.74 -29.07
N LYS A 487 8.27 0.16 -28.44
CA LYS A 487 7.62 -1.09 -28.86
C LYS A 487 6.99 -1.04 -30.26
N THR A 488 6.64 0.14 -30.73
CA THR A 488 6.08 0.38 -32.07
C THR A 488 7.12 0.37 -33.16
N THR A 489 8.41 0.56 -32.83
CA THR A 489 9.50 0.67 -33.80
C THR A 489 9.91 -0.72 -34.30
N ILE A 490 9.92 -0.90 -35.61
CA ILE A 490 10.35 -2.14 -36.30
C ILE A 490 11.59 -1.97 -37.17
N SER A 491 12.14 -0.75 -37.24
CA SER A 491 13.37 -0.44 -37.97
C SER A 491 14.13 0.71 -37.32
N TYR A 492 15.43 0.76 -37.60
CA TYR A 492 16.30 1.88 -37.21
C TYR A 492 17.32 2.18 -38.27
N LYS A 493 17.44 3.45 -38.62
CA LYS A 493 18.41 3.98 -39.62
C LYS A 493 19.60 4.57 -38.87
N ILE A 494 20.79 4.04 -39.12
CA ILE A 494 22.05 4.61 -38.64
C ILE A 494 22.62 5.46 -39.80
N LYS A 495 22.83 6.73 -39.55
CA LYS A 495 23.39 7.69 -40.51
C LYS A 495 24.82 8.07 -40.11
N GLY A 496 25.59 8.69 -41.03
CA GLY A 496 26.94 9.19 -40.78
C GLY A 496 27.99 8.09 -40.61
N LEU A 497 27.75 6.92 -41.17
CA LEU A 497 28.69 5.80 -41.10
C LEU A 497 29.87 6.01 -42.08
N LYS A 498 31.07 5.52 -41.70
CA LYS A 498 32.27 5.61 -42.51
C LYS A 498 32.18 4.65 -43.70
N LYS A 499 32.29 5.18 -44.96
CA LYS A 499 32.33 4.40 -46.19
C LYS A 499 33.47 3.35 -46.12
N GLY A 500 33.25 2.17 -46.67
CA GLY A 500 34.21 1.06 -46.66
C GLY A 500 34.38 0.34 -45.33
N LYS A 501 33.93 0.91 -44.20
CA LYS A 501 34.01 0.26 -42.88
C LYS A 501 32.90 -0.77 -42.73
N LYS A 502 33.27 -1.89 -42.09
CA LYS A 502 32.38 -2.99 -41.74
C LYS A 502 31.71 -2.71 -40.39
N TYR A 503 30.38 -2.77 -40.32
CA TYR A 503 29.61 -2.62 -39.08
C TYR A 503 28.89 -3.93 -38.75
N TYR A 504 28.97 -4.31 -37.46
CA TYR A 504 28.27 -5.45 -36.88
C TYR A 504 27.09 -4.92 -36.09
N VAL A 505 25.94 -5.59 -36.20
CA VAL A 505 24.68 -5.15 -35.57
C VAL A 505 23.98 -6.33 -34.92
N LYS A 506 23.42 -6.13 -33.74
CA LYS A 506 22.51 -7.06 -33.06
C LYS A 506 21.39 -6.30 -32.39
N VAL A 507 20.21 -6.93 -32.23
CA VAL A 507 19.04 -6.34 -31.63
C VAL A 507 18.48 -7.34 -30.61
N ARG A 508 17.96 -6.83 -29.51
CA ARG A 508 17.14 -7.61 -28.57
C ARG A 508 15.91 -6.80 -28.16
N SER A 509 14.83 -7.48 -27.82
CA SER A 509 13.67 -6.89 -27.15
C SER A 509 13.87 -6.88 -25.64
N TYR A 510 13.13 -6.01 -24.94
CA TYR A 510 13.05 -6.02 -23.49
C TYR A 510 11.59 -5.85 -23.05
N LYS A 511 11.28 -6.37 -21.86
CA LYS A 511 10.06 -6.09 -21.11
C LYS A 511 10.46 -5.27 -19.91
N THR A 512 9.77 -4.17 -19.66
CA THR A 512 9.91 -3.39 -18.43
C THR A 512 8.89 -3.92 -17.43
N VAL A 513 9.34 -4.23 -16.23
CA VAL A 513 8.53 -4.66 -15.09
C VAL A 513 9.07 -3.89 -13.90
N ASN A 514 8.25 -3.11 -13.25
CA ASN A 514 8.62 -2.28 -12.10
C ASN A 514 9.94 -1.51 -12.38
N GLY A 515 9.94 -0.67 -13.42
CA GLY A 515 11.12 0.11 -13.86
C GLY A 515 12.30 -0.70 -14.41
N LYS A 516 12.48 -1.94 -14.00
CA LYS A 516 13.62 -2.80 -14.40
C LYS A 516 13.37 -3.46 -15.76
N ARG A 517 14.41 -3.56 -16.59
CA ARG A 517 14.32 -4.15 -17.93
C ARG A 517 14.80 -5.59 -17.94
N ILE A 518 13.89 -6.49 -18.29
CA ILE A 518 14.20 -7.91 -18.55
C ILE A 518 14.54 -8.01 -20.04
N TYR A 519 15.79 -8.27 -20.35
CA TYR A 519 16.25 -8.34 -21.74
C TYR A 519 16.15 -9.78 -22.27
N GLY A 520 15.61 -9.91 -23.47
CA GLY A 520 15.73 -11.11 -24.28
C GLY A 520 17.16 -11.33 -24.80
N ALA A 521 17.42 -12.50 -25.31
CA ALA A 521 18.68 -12.80 -25.97
C ALA A 521 18.85 -11.89 -27.22
N TYR A 522 20.08 -11.49 -27.50
CA TYR A 522 20.40 -10.78 -28.74
C TYR A 522 20.12 -11.65 -29.95
N SER A 523 19.71 -11.00 -31.04
CA SER A 523 19.72 -11.62 -32.37
C SER A 523 21.13 -12.12 -32.71
N THR A 524 21.21 -13.05 -33.62
CA THR A 524 22.48 -13.33 -34.33
C THR A 524 22.99 -12.03 -34.92
N ALA A 525 24.27 -11.72 -34.72
CA ALA A 525 24.88 -10.52 -35.24
C ALA A 525 24.93 -10.59 -36.79
N LYS A 526 24.51 -9.52 -37.45
CA LYS A 526 24.69 -9.34 -38.90
C LYS A 526 25.71 -8.26 -39.16
N LYS A 527 26.38 -8.33 -40.30
CA LYS A 527 27.41 -7.37 -40.73
C LYS A 527 27.08 -6.77 -42.10
N ALA A 528 27.50 -5.53 -42.33
CA ALA A 528 27.47 -4.88 -43.62
C ALA A 528 28.70 -3.99 -43.77
N THR A 529 29.30 -3.96 -44.98
CA THR A 529 30.31 -2.97 -45.36
C THR A 529 29.58 -1.77 -45.96
N ILE A 530 29.82 -0.58 -45.46
CA ILE A 530 29.06 0.62 -45.80
C ILE A 530 29.46 1.15 -47.18
N LYS A 531 28.44 1.41 -48.00
CA LYS A 531 28.57 1.99 -49.33
C LYS A 531 28.96 3.46 -49.28
#